data_df4e32a845d205a46e4170c481eae3b0
#
_entry.id   df4e32a845d205a46e4170c481eae3b0
#
_cell.length_a   1.000
_cell.length_b   1.000
_cell.length_c   1.000
_cell.angle_alpha   90.00
_cell.angle_beta   90.00
_cell.angle_gamma   90.00
#
_symmetry.space_group_name_H-M   'P 1'
#
loop_
_entity.id
_entity.type
_entity.pdbx_description
1 polymer ?
#
loop_
_entity_poly.entity_id
_entity_poly.type
_entity_poly.pdbx_seq_one_letter_code
_entity_poly.pdbx_strand_id
1 'polypeptide(L)'
;MEASLLPNIVDFLTNIDPFDHLSTSDINLLASNIDILYLRKGQILEQQHLVGKGLFIIRSGAVEQRLFSGALKAKLADNDLFGFSLLYQEGNGDYQVTAIENTLLYRIPKQILLKLVDSNPTLKNHFASQESIRLSHSSNRIFTEENLYLKTVEEMMNRQIAIVAPNCSIQQTAQIMVKMHRSSALVMENEQLLGIISDRDITKRVVAKGISFHSPVSSVMTRQPKVIEKQAFLLEAIEMMMLHNVRSLPVVDNNNVIGILTATSLIERSRVQAVYLISRIYRQESIQDLISLAPQKQTIFLTLQRAGTNPQIVQQMLTLIADAFTKRLLQLAEKQLGTPPMKYAWIVVGSQARHEIHFNSDQDNGLILEHSPTKEDEEYFQKLSEFVCSGLADCGYPLCQGKVMANQPQWRVALSQWQTYYQQWILNPAPQSLLNINIFLDLRFLFGKEFLVEELKKTISTHIKGNQRFLAFLIANSLRTNPPLGLFKQFVLTKNGSNQKILNIKQQAINLIVELARVYALSVGDLTTDTEKRLEIAYQRGVISKTSKEELNQALIFLNNVRLRHQQYALQNKKTITNEIEPSSLTLFERNHLKDAFRIIARYQEAAQLRFNSKGLLR
;
A
#
# COMPACT_ATOMS: atom_id res chain seq x y z
N MET A 1 29.81 -24.49 -33.16
CA MET A 1 30.04 -23.03 -33.05
C MET A 1 31.51 -22.75 -33.25
N GLU A 2 31.90 -21.72 -34.02
CA GLU A 2 33.31 -21.37 -34.16
C GLU A 2 33.86 -20.90 -32.81
N ALA A 3 35.00 -21.43 -32.36
CA ALA A 3 35.63 -21.12 -31.08
C ALA A 3 35.95 -19.61 -30.92
N SER A 4 36.01 -18.86 -31.98
CA SER A 4 36.25 -17.41 -32.02
C SER A 4 35.08 -16.57 -31.49
N LEU A 5 33.82 -17.07 -31.49
CA LEU A 5 32.65 -16.32 -31.06
C LEU A 5 32.33 -16.52 -29.56
N LEU A 6 32.86 -17.55 -28.94
CA LEU A 6 32.53 -17.93 -27.56
C LEU A 6 32.83 -16.82 -26.55
N PRO A 7 33.98 -16.12 -26.58
CA PRO A 7 34.28 -15.03 -25.63
C PRO A 7 33.27 -13.87 -25.71
N ASN A 8 32.82 -13.52 -26.92
CA ASN A 8 31.85 -12.44 -27.12
C ASN A 8 30.45 -12.82 -26.61
N ILE A 9 30.08 -14.09 -26.69
CA ILE A 9 28.81 -14.60 -26.17
C ILE A 9 28.84 -14.67 -24.64
N VAL A 10 29.96 -15.09 -24.06
CA VAL A 10 30.18 -15.09 -22.61
C VAL A 10 30.09 -13.69 -22.05
N ASP A 11 30.82 -12.74 -22.62
CA ASP A 11 30.79 -11.32 -22.22
C ASP A 11 29.37 -10.75 -22.33
N PHE A 12 28.65 -11.08 -23.40
CA PHE A 12 27.28 -10.65 -23.58
C PHE A 12 26.35 -11.22 -22.51
N LEU A 13 26.41 -12.52 -22.21
CA LEU A 13 25.55 -13.17 -21.21
C LEU A 13 25.83 -12.69 -19.78
N THR A 14 27.08 -12.42 -19.43
CA THR A 14 27.44 -11.88 -18.10
C THR A 14 26.88 -10.48 -17.83
N ASN A 15 26.42 -9.80 -18.87
CA ASN A 15 25.84 -8.46 -18.76
C ASN A 15 24.31 -8.45 -18.91
N ILE A 16 23.65 -9.64 -18.95
CA ILE A 16 22.20 -9.76 -19.13
C ILE A 16 21.56 -10.47 -17.94
N ASP A 17 20.58 -9.80 -17.31
CA ASP A 17 19.71 -10.43 -16.32
C ASP A 17 18.80 -11.49 -16.96
N PRO A 18 18.70 -12.71 -16.38
CA PRO A 18 19.22 -13.15 -15.08
C PRO A 18 20.56 -13.90 -15.12
N PHE A 19 21.26 -13.89 -16.27
CA PHE A 19 22.46 -14.69 -16.47
C PHE A 19 23.69 -14.07 -15.80
N ASP A 20 23.69 -12.75 -15.52
CA ASP A 20 24.71 -12.00 -14.78
C ASP A 20 24.95 -12.51 -13.36
N HIS A 21 24.02 -13.31 -12.81
CA HIS A 21 24.13 -13.94 -11.50
C HIS A 21 24.64 -15.39 -11.52
N LEU A 22 24.94 -15.92 -12.71
CA LEU A 22 25.40 -17.29 -12.86
C LEU A 22 26.90 -17.43 -12.59
N SER A 23 27.30 -18.65 -12.23
CA SER A 23 28.70 -19.00 -12.14
C SER A 23 29.35 -18.97 -13.52
N THR A 24 30.67 -18.74 -13.56
CA THR A 24 31.43 -18.77 -14.84
C THR A 24 31.28 -20.12 -15.57
N SER A 25 31.14 -21.22 -14.84
CA SER A 25 30.89 -22.56 -15.42
C SER A 25 29.52 -22.64 -16.11
N ASP A 26 28.46 -22.07 -15.49
CA ASP A 26 27.11 -22.08 -16.04
C ASP A 26 26.98 -21.15 -17.25
N ILE A 27 27.64 -19.99 -17.21
CA ILE A 27 27.72 -19.07 -18.37
C ILE A 27 28.42 -19.74 -19.55
N ASN A 28 29.54 -20.43 -19.32
CA ASN A 28 30.25 -21.15 -20.36
C ASN A 28 29.39 -22.32 -20.94
N LEU A 29 28.64 -23.01 -20.09
CA LEU A 29 27.70 -24.04 -20.51
C LEU A 29 26.61 -23.45 -21.43
N LEU A 30 26.04 -22.30 -21.05
CA LEU A 30 25.06 -21.59 -21.89
C LEU A 30 25.68 -21.17 -23.22
N ALA A 31 26.79 -20.45 -23.15
CA ALA A 31 27.46 -19.88 -24.32
C ALA A 31 27.84 -20.93 -25.36
N SER A 32 28.32 -22.10 -24.92
CA SER A 32 28.69 -23.21 -25.81
C SER A 32 27.49 -23.91 -26.49
N ASN A 33 26.27 -23.75 -25.97
CA ASN A 33 25.06 -24.39 -26.48
C ASN A 33 24.06 -23.39 -27.09
N ILE A 34 24.43 -22.13 -27.29
CA ILE A 34 23.57 -21.14 -27.93
C ILE A 34 23.49 -21.39 -29.44
N ASP A 35 22.27 -21.30 -29.97
CA ASP A 35 22.03 -21.22 -31.43
C ASP A 35 21.90 -19.75 -31.84
N ILE A 36 22.49 -19.38 -32.95
CA ILE A 36 22.42 -18.05 -33.53
C ILE A 36 21.44 -18.03 -34.68
N LEU A 37 20.43 -17.15 -34.62
CA LEU A 37 19.39 -17.00 -35.64
C LEU A 37 19.39 -15.54 -36.13
N TYR A 38 19.25 -15.37 -37.42
CA TYR A 38 19.12 -14.04 -38.03
C TYR A 38 17.77 -13.92 -38.74
N LEU A 39 17.03 -12.88 -38.41
CA LEU A 39 15.77 -12.54 -39.04
C LEU A 39 15.92 -11.22 -39.81
N ARG A 40 15.52 -11.22 -41.07
CA ARG A 40 15.43 -9.97 -41.85
C ARG A 40 14.19 -9.19 -41.41
N LYS A 41 14.24 -7.86 -41.55
CA LYS A 41 13.09 -6.99 -41.32
C LYS A 41 11.83 -7.53 -42.07
N GLY A 42 10.72 -7.66 -41.37
CA GLY A 42 9.46 -8.20 -41.85
C GLY A 42 9.37 -9.73 -41.80
N GLN A 43 10.45 -10.45 -41.52
CA GLN A 43 10.44 -11.90 -41.42
C GLN A 43 9.76 -12.36 -40.13
N ILE A 44 8.94 -13.41 -40.26
CA ILE A 44 8.23 -14.05 -39.15
C ILE A 44 9.07 -15.20 -38.62
N LEU A 45 9.22 -15.32 -37.31
CA LEU A 45 9.76 -16.50 -36.67
C LEU A 45 8.67 -17.58 -36.64
N GLU A 46 8.85 -18.65 -37.44
CA GLU A 46 7.88 -19.72 -37.57
C GLU A 46 7.60 -20.42 -36.23
N GLN A 47 6.35 -20.82 -36.00
CA GLN A 47 5.92 -21.47 -34.77
C GLN A 47 6.72 -22.74 -34.45
N GLN A 48 7.09 -23.53 -35.45
CA GLN A 48 7.94 -24.72 -35.28
C GLN A 48 9.35 -24.42 -34.73
N HIS A 49 9.84 -23.18 -34.89
CA HIS A 49 11.12 -22.71 -34.37
C HIS A 49 10.99 -21.93 -33.07
N LEU A 50 9.76 -21.58 -32.65
CA LEU A 50 9.45 -20.79 -31.47
C LEU A 50 8.94 -21.65 -30.30
N VAL A 51 7.86 -22.41 -30.53
CA VAL A 51 7.16 -23.15 -29.46
C VAL A 51 7.98 -24.34 -28.98
N GLY A 52 8.22 -24.42 -27.68
CA GLY A 52 8.95 -25.53 -27.05
C GLY A 52 10.43 -25.63 -27.39
N LYS A 53 11.02 -24.68 -28.13
CA LYS A 53 12.41 -24.78 -28.61
C LYS A 53 13.46 -24.18 -27.67
N GLY A 54 13.11 -23.15 -26.94
CA GLY A 54 14.06 -22.53 -26.03
C GLY A 54 13.70 -21.10 -25.64
N LEU A 55 14.65 -20.44 -24.98
CA LEU A 55 14.59 -19.03 -24.65
C LEU A 55 15.35 -18.23 -25.71
N PHE A 56 14.74 -17.16 -26.19
CA PHE A 56 15.34 -16.26 -27.18
C PHE A 56 15.80 -14.98 -26.51
N ILE A 57 16.99 -14.51 -26.89
CA ILE A 57 17.59 -13.24 -26.48
C ILE A 57 17.84 -12.42 -27.73
N ILE A 58 17.40 -11.17 -27.75
CA ILE A 58 17.69 -10.27 -28.87
C ILE A 58 19.10 -9.72 -28.66
N ARG A 59 20.06 -10.17 -29.48
CA ARG A 59 21.44 -9.67 -29.45
C ARG A 59 21.55 -8.28 -30.06
N SER A 60 20.82 -8.06 -31.17
CA SER A 60 20.67 -6.75 -31.82
C SER A 60 19.41 -6.72 -32.69
N GLY A 61 18.78 -5.55 -32.81
CA GLY A 61 17.55 -5.36 -33.58
C GLY A 61 16.28 -5.36 -32.74
N ALA A 62 15.12 -5.56 -33.39
CA ALA A 62 13.84 -5.51 -32.69
C ALA A 62 12.80 -6.43 -33.32
N VAL A 63 11.92 -7.02 -32.48
CA VAL A 63 10.79 -7.85 -32.91
C VAL A 63 9.49 -7.35 -32.30
N GLU A 64 8.37 -7.58 -32.99
CA GLU A 64 7.04 -7.43 -32.38
C GLU A 64 6.37 -8.79 -32.19
N GLN A 65 5.64 -8.91 -31.09
CA GLN A 65 4.79 -10.06 -30.80
C GLN A 65 3.33 -9.65 -30.95
N ARG A 66 2.57 -10.40 -31.76
CA ARG A 66 1.13 -10.21 -31.94
C ARG A 66 0.38 -11.47 -31.60
N LEU A 67 -0.74 -11.34 -30.92
CA LEU A 67 -1.71 -12.42 -30.76
C LEU A 67 -2.28 -12.78 -32.14
N PHE A 68 -2.78 -13.99 -32.30
CA PHE A 68 -3.46 -14.38 -33.55
C PHE A 68 -4.72 -13.57 -33.85
N SER A 69 -5.27 -12.87 -32.85
CA SER A 69 -6.32 -11.85 -33.02
C SER A 69 -5.84 -10.56 -33.70
N GLY A 70 -4.53 -10.41 -33.97
CA GLY A 70 -3.91 -9.20 -34.50
C GLY A 70 -3.49 -8.17 -33.44
N ALA A 71 -3.91 -8.35 -32.19
CA ALA A 71 -3.56 -7.44 -31.11
C ALA A 71 -2.06 -7.49 -30.79
N LEU A 72 -1.44 -6.33 -30.60
CA LEU A 72 -0.03 -6.22 -30.22
C LEU A 72 0.16 -6.70 -28.77
N LYS A 73 0.96 -7.76 -28.59
CA LYS A 73 1.34 -8.28 -27.27
C LYS A 73 2.56 -7.56 -26.70
N ALA A 74 3.62 -7.42 -27.53
CA ALA A 74 4.85 -6.77 -27.11
C ALA A 74 5.68 -6.29 -28.31
N LYS A 75 6.53 -5.26 -28.09
CA LYS A 75 7.68 -4.95 -28.92
C LYS A 75 8.94 -5.13 -28.09
N LEU A 76 9.91 -5.86 -28.61
CA LEU A 76 11.13 -6.27 -27.92
C LEU A 76 12.33 -5.78 -28.72
N ALA A 77 13.39 -5.34 -28.03
CA ALA A 77 14.62 -4.81 -28.62
C ALA A 77 15.87 -5.45 -27.98
N ASP A 78 17.04 -4.90 -28.25
CA ASP A 78 18.32 -5.39 -27.73
C ASP A 78 18.26 -5.77 -26.25
N ASN A 79 18.79 -6.94 -25.91
CA ASN A 79 18.84 -7.52 -24.56
C ASN A 79 17.49 -8.00 -23.98
N ASP A 80 16.38 -7.87 -24.72
CA ASP A 80 15.10 -8.44 -24.29
C ASP A 80 15.05 -9.98 -24.53
N LEU A 81 14.31 -10.68 -23.63
CA LEU A 81 14.12 -12.12 -23.66
C LEU A 81 12.67 -12.47 -23.98
N PHE A 82 12.47 -13.57 -24.76
CA PHE A 82 11.14 -14.09 -25.03
C PHE A 82 11.14 -15.61 -25.28
N GLY A 83 9.95 -16.22 -25.32
CA GLY A 83 9.80 -17.64 -25.60
C GLY A 83 9.69 -18.52 -24.37
N PHE A 84 10.02 -18.05 -23.16
CA PHE A 84 9.95 -18.87 -21.95
C PHE A 84 8.53 -19.39 -21.68
N SER A 85 7.51 -18.56 -21.84
CA SER A 85 6.10 -18.94 -21.66
C SER A 85 5.65 -20.06 -22.62
N LEU A 86 6.34 -20.22 -23.74
CA LEU A 86 6.04 -21.22 -24.74
C LEU A 86 6.83 -22.54 -24.56
N LEU A 87 7.73 -22.62 -23.59
CA LEU A 87 8.57 -23.81 -23.35
C LEU A 87 7.75 -25.08 -23.02
N TYR A 88 6.62 -24.89 -22.34
CA TYR A 88 5.76 -25.98 -21.87
C TYR A 88 4.52 -26.18 -22.76
N GLN A 89 4.36 -25.35 -23.79
CA GLN A 89 3.24 -25.49 -24.74
C GLN A 89 3.55 -26.50 -25.82
N GLU A 90 2.50 -27.22 -26.26
CA GLU A 90 2.51 -28.12 -27.42
C GLU A 90 1.59 -27.55 -28.51
N GLY A 91 1.98 -27.69 -29.77
CA GLY A 91 1.22 -27.15 -30.90
C GLY A 91 1.57 -25.70 -31.22
N ASN A 92 0.58 -24.87 -31.54
CA ASN A 92 0.78 -23.46 -31.86
C ASN A 92 0.81 -22.62 -30.57
N GLY A 93 1.76 -21.68 -30.48
CA GLY A 93 1.83 -20.73 -29.39
C GLY A 93 0.72 -19.67 -29.44
N ASP A 94 0.62 -18.84 -28.40
CA ASP A 94 -0.42 -17.81 -28.28
C ASP A 94 -0.18 -16.60 -29.17
N TYR A 95 1.02 -16.45 -29.72
CA TYR A 95 1.44 -15.24 -30.46
C TYR A 95 2.45 -15.55 -31.58
N GLN A 96 2.49 -14.66 -32.53
CA GLN A 96 3.45 -14.63 -33.63
C GLN A 96 4.54 -13.59 -33.34
N VAL A 97 5.78 -13.89 -33.76
CA VAL A 97 6.93 -12.99 -33.62
C VAL A 97 7.37 -12.54 -35.01
N THR A 98 7.41 -11.23 -35.24
CA THR A 98 7.86 -10.62 -36.50
C THR A 98 9.02 -9.67 -36.23
N ALA A 99 10.11 -9.77 -37.01
CA ALA A 99 11.22 -8.84 -36.94
C ALA A 99 10.82 -7.48 -37.54
N ILE A 100 10.90 -6.40 -36.75
CA ILE A 100 10.62 -5.04 -37.23
C ILE A 100 11.88 -4.31 -37.70
N GLU A 101 13.03 -4.86 -37.38
CA GLU A 101 14.36 -4.51 -37.88
C GLU A 101 15.13 -5.79 -38.24
N ASN A 102 16.28 -5.68 -38.89
CA ASN A 102 17.19 -6.81 -39.05
C ASN A 102 17.65 -7.25 -37.66
N THR A 103 17.32 -8.48 -37.26
CA THR A 103 17.43 -8.92 -35.88
C THR A 103 18.31 -10.16 -35.74
N LEU A 104 19.28 -10.09 -34.85
CA LEU A 104 20.14 -11.21 -34.46
C LEU A 104 19.63 -11.74 -33.11
N LEU A 105 19.25 -13.03 -33.10
CA LEU A 105 18.73 -13.72 -31.91
C LEU A 105 19.73 -14.79 -31.45
N TYR A 106 19.91 -14.87 -30.14
CA TYR A 106 20.51 -16.01 -29.46
C TYR A 106 19.39 -16.90 -28.92
N ARG A 107 19.41 -18.19 -29.22
CA ARG A 107 18.48 -19.17 -28.66
C ARG A 107 19.20 -20.09 -27.71
N ILE A 108 18.78 -20.10 -26.46
CA ILE A 108 19.18 -21.11 -25.46
C ILE A 108 18.24 -22.30 -25.58
N PRO A 109 18.70 -23.49 -25.94
CA PRO A 109 17.86 -24.69 -26.10
C PRO A 109 17.13 -25.04 -24.80
N LYS A 110 15.85 -25.49 -24.93
CA LYS A 110 14.98 -25.84 -23.79
C LYS A 110 15.66 -26.73 -22.75
N GLN A 111 16.34 -27.79 -23.18
CA GLN A 111 16.94 -28.79 -22.28
C GLN A 111 18.04 -28.17 -21.40
N ILE A 112 18.89 -27.31 -21.97
CA ILE A 112 19.97 -26.63 -21.25
C ILE A 112 19.40 -25.61 -20.28
N LEU A 113 18.42 -24.83 -20.74
CA LEU A 113 17.76 -23.83 -19.91
C LEU A 113 17.08 -24.45 -18.69
N LEU A 114 16.26 -25.49 -18.89
CA LEU A 114 15.51 -26.13 -17.80
C LEU A 114 16.45 -26.78 -16.77
N LYS A 115 17.53 -27.42 -17.21
CA LYS A 115 18.54 -27.97 -16.31
C LYS A 115 19.14 -26.91 -15.38
N LEU A 116 19.44 -25.73 -15.90
CA LEU A 116 19.95 -24.62 -15.12
C LEU A 116 18.88 -23.96 -14.23
N VAL A 117 17.66 -23.83 -14.73
CA VAL A 117 16.52 -23.30 -13.95
C VAL A 117 16.23 -24.21 -12.75
N ASP A 118 16.28 -25.53 -12.90
CA ASP A 118 16.03 -26.47 -11.81
C ASP A 118 17.14 -26.45 -10.75
N SER A 119 18.39 -26.24 -11.17
CA SER A 119 19.54 -26.21 -10.27
C SER A 119 19.79 -24.83 -9.64
N ASN A 120 19.22 -23.75 -10.18
CA ASN A 120 19.47 -22.37 -9.74
C ASN A 120 18.18 -21.65 -9.35
N PRO A 121 17.95 -21.42 -8.02
CA PRO A 121 16.74 -20.74 -7.55
C PRO A 121 16.56 -19.33 -8.13
N THR A 122 17.66 -18.64 -8.47
CA THR A 122 17.61 -17.30 -9.09
C THR A 122 16.97 -17.34 -10.46
N LEU A 123 17.42 -18.26 -11.32
CA LEU A 123 16.82 -18.46 -12.64
C LEU A 123 15.37 -18.94 -12.54
N LYS A 124 15.09 -19.87 -11.62
CA LYS A 124 13.74 -20.38 -11.40
C LYS A 124 12.75 -19.27 -11.06
N ASN A 125 13.14 -18.37 -10.17
CA ASN A 125 12.32 -17.22 -9.79
C ASN A 125 12.15 -16.22 -10.93
N HIS A 126 13.22 -15.96 -11.69
CA HIS A 126 13.16 -15.02 -12.82
C HIS A 126 12.22 -15.52 -13.93
N PHE A 127 12.24 -16.80 -14.25
CA PHE A 127 11.46 -17.40 -15.34
C PHE A 127 10.10 -17.95 -14.91
N ALA A 128 9.58 -17.59 -13.73
CA ALA A 128 8.21 -17.93 -13.36
C ALA A 128 7.22 -17.51 -14.48
N SER A 129 6.24 -18.36 -14.76
CA SER A 129 5.36 -18.26 -15.93
C SER A 129 4.53 -16.97 -16.00
N GLN A 130 4.32 -16.31 -14.87
CA GLN A 130 3.57 -15.07 -14.77
C GLN A 130 4.47 -13.93 -14.31
N GLU A 131 4.30 -12.74 -14.87
CA GLU A 131 5.05 -11.54 -14.48
C GLU A 131 4.82 -11.19 -12.99
N SER A 132 3.60 -11.40 -12.49
CA SER A 132 3.26 -11.24 -11.08
C SER A 132 4.07 -12.15 -10.16
N ILE A 133 4.34 -13.39 -10.56
CA ILE A 133 5.16 -14.33 -9.78
C ILE A 133 6.61 -13.85 -9.72
N ARG A 134 7.15 -13.32 -10.82
CA ARG A 134 8.51 -12.72 -10.84
C ARG A 134 8.60 -11.51 -9.91
N LEU A 135 7.62 -10.62 -9.96
CA LEU A 135 7.55 -9.47 -9.05
C LEU A 135 7.40 -9.89 -7.60
N SER A 136 6.59 -10.92 -7.32
CA SER A 136 6.44 -11.51 -5.99
C SER A 136 7.76 -12.05 -5.46
N HIS A 137 8.48 -12.84 -6.26
CA HIS A 137 9.78 -13.37 -5.86
C HIS A 137 10.87 -12.31 -5.73
N SER A 138 10.85 -11.27 -6.56
CA SER A 138 11.77 -10.14 -6.41
C SER A 138 11.50 -9.35 -5.14
N SER A 139 10.23 -9.16 -4.80
CA SER A 139 9.84 -8.54 -3.53
C SER A 139 10.25 -9.39 -2.33
N ASN A 140 10.05 -10.72 -2.39
CA ASN A 140 10.40 -11.64 -1.30
C ASN A 140 11.90 -11.76 -1.04
N ARG A 141 12.78 -11.50 -2.03
CA ARG A 141 14.23 -11.43 -1.79
C ARG A 141 14.66 -10.23 -0.93
N ILE A 142 13.83 -9.23 -0.89
CA ILE A 142 14.06 -8.01 -0.09
C ILE A 142 13.51 -8.18 1.32
N PHE A 143 12.69 -9.22 1.58
CA PHE A 143 12.04 -9.46 2.86
C PHE A 143 12.68 -10.65 3.59
N THR A 144 13.22 -10.41 4.78
CA THR A 144 13.63 -11.46 5.70
C THR A 144 12.43 -12.02 6.45
N GLU A 145 12.44 -13.35 6.74
CA GLU A 145 11.30 -14.10 7.32
C GLU A 145 10.89 -13.68 8.75
N GLU A 146 11.64 -12.84 9.42
CA GLU A 146 11.35 -12.41 10.81
C GLU A 146 10.50 -11.14 10.91
N ASN A 147 9.48 -11.01 10.09
CA ASN A 147 8.67 -9.78 10.14
C ASN A 147 7.48 -9.94 11.08
N LEU A 148 7.63 -9.44 12.30
CA LEU A 148 6.61 -9.50 13.35
C LEU A 148 5.25 -8.94 12.93
N TYR A 149 5.22 -7.99 12.00
CA TYR A 149 3.98 -7.34 11.54
C TYR A 149 3.13 -8.23 10.65
N LEU A 150 3.73 -9.27 10.06
CA LEU A 150 3.01 -10.30 9.30
C LEU A 150 2.47 -11.41 10.20
N LYS A 151 2.84 -11.41 11.50
CA LYS A 151 2.30 -12.37 12.45
C LYS A 151 0.83 -12.10 12.69
N THR A 152 0.10 -13.18 12.85
CA THR A 152 -1.30 -13.11 13.24
C THR A 152 -1.43 -12.85 14.75
N VAL A 153 -2.58 -12.37 15.15
CA VAL A 153 -2.95 -12.19 16.56
C VAL A 153 -2.83 -13.51 17.31
N GLU A 154 -3.16 -14.64 16.67
CA GLU A 154 -3.06 -15.99 17.23
C GLU A 154 -1.65 -16.36 17.68
N GLU A 155 -0.63 -15.96 16.93
CA GLU A 155 0.78 -16.23 17.24
C GLU A 155 1.30 -15.44 18.44
N MET A 156 0.65 -14.33 18.76
CA MET A 156 1.12 -13.39 19.78
C MET A 156 0.19 -13.27 20.99
N MET A 157 -1.03 -13.74 20.89
CA MET A 157 -2.01 -13.69 21.99
C MET A 157 -1.54 -14.54 23.17
N ASN A 158 -2.06 -14.20 24.33
CA ASN A 158 -1.93 -15.03 25.52
C ASN A 158 -3.18 -15.90 25.69
N ARG A 159 -3.01 -17.20 25.69
CA ARG A 159 -4.11 -18.17 25.89
C ARG A 159 -4.52 -18.34 27.34
N GLN A 160 -3.64 -18.00 28.29
CA GLN A 160 -3.97 -18.02 29.72
C GLN A 160 -4.68 -16.72 30.11
N ILE A 161 -5.98 -16.74 30.20
CA ILE A 161 -6.84 -15.58 30.44
C ILE A 161 -7.37 -15.63 31.88
N ALA A 162 -7.34 -14.50 32.59
CA ALA A 162 -8.10 -14.36 33.82
C ALA A 162 -9.60 -14.19 33.48
N ILE A 163 -10.44 -15.13 33.84
CA ILE A 163 -11.87 -15.12 33.59
C ILE A 163 -12.59 -15.07 34.93
N VAL A 164 -13.60 -14.23 35.05
CA VAL A 164 -14.42 -14.05 36.25
C VAL A 164 -15.90 -13.95 35.89
N ALA A 165 -16.79 -14.36 36.80
CA ALA A 165 -18.23 -14.18 36.66
C ALA A 165 -18.63 -12.72 36.97
N PRO A 166 -19.74 -12.19 36.40
CA PRO A 166 -20.18 -10.80 36.58
C PRO A 166 -20.49 -10.42 38.04
N ASN A 167 -20.85 -11.38 38.85
CA ASN A 167 -21.13 -11.23 40.29
C ASN A 167 -19.90 -11.39 41.18
N CYS A 168 -18.75 -11.76 40.63
CA CYS A 168 -17.50 -11.84 41.38
C CYS A 168 -17.16 -10.47 41.97
N SER A 169 -16.67 -10.42 43.23
CA SER A 169 -16.28 -9.13 43.82
C SER A 169 -15.03 -8.53 43.15
N ILE A 170 -14.92 -7.22 43.18
CA ILE A 170 -13.75 -6.50 42.64
C ILE A 170 -12.48 -7.01 43.33
N GLN A 171 -12.51 -7.27 44.63
CA GLN A 171 -11.36 -7.80 45.37
C GLN A 171 -10.94 -9.18 44.87
N GLN A 172 -11.90 -10.11 44.74
CA GLN A 172 -11.62 -11.45 44.20
C GLN A 172 -11.09 -11.40 42.77
N THR A 173 -11.66 -10.50 41.94
CA THR A 173 -11.16 -10.25 40.57
C THR A 173 -9.70 -9.80 40.57
N ALA A 174 -9.37 -8.84 41.42
CA ALA A 174 -7.98 -8.37 41.57
C ALA A 174 -7.04 -9.50 42.06
N GLN A 175 -7.49 -10.32 43.02
CA GLN A 175 -6.71 -11.47 43.49
C GLN A 175 -6.44 -12.49 42.38
N ILE A 176 -7.42 -12.78 41.53
CA ILE A 176 -7.29 -13.69 40.39
C ILE A 176 -6.28 -13.08 39.38
N MET A 177 -6.40 -11.79 39.08
CA MET A 177 -5.45 -11.11 38.17
C MET A 177 -4.01 -11.20 38.68
N VAL A 178 -3.79 -10.93 39.98
CA VAL A 178 -2.46 -11.02 40.62
C VAL A 178 -1.95 -12.45 40.60
N LYS A 179 -2.76 -13.44 41.00
CA LYS A 179 -2.38 -14.87 41.05
C LYS A 179 -1.99 -15.39 39.65
N MET A 180 -2.66 -14.91 38.60
CA MET A 180 -2.38 -15.31 37.22
C MET A 180 -1.33 -14.42 36.53
N HIS A 181 -0.79 -13.40 37.19
CA HIS A 181 0.09 -12.41 36.60
C HIS A 181 -0.51 -11.74 35.35
N ARG A 182 -1.75 -11.27 35.45
CA ARG A 182 -2.48 -10.60 34.37
C ARG A 182 -2.88 -9.19 34.76
N SER A 183 -2.73 -8.25 33.81
CA SER A 183 -3.13 -6.85 33.97
C SER A 183 -4.61 -6.60 33.68
N SER A 184 -5.34 -7.63 33.23
CA SER A 184 -6.77 -7.54 32.95
C SER A 184 -7.46 -8.89 33.13
N ALA A 185 -8.77 -8.85 33.39
CA ALA A 185 -9.64 -10.01 33.46
C ALA A 185 -10.87 -9.83 32.54
N LEU A 186 -11.29 -10.92 31.91
CA LEU A 186 -12.50 -10.97 31.12
C LEU A 186 -13.69 -11.36 32.04
N VAL A 187 -14.79 -10.63 31.90
CA VAL A 187 -16.03 -10.93 32.60
C VAL A 187 -16.93 -11.73 31.66
N MET A 188 -17.15 -12.99 32.00
CA MET A 188 -17.90 -13.93 31.16
C MET A 188 -19.05 -14.56 31.90
N GLU A 189 -20.13 -14.87 31.20
CA GLU A 189 -21.28 -15.62 31.69
C GLU A 189 -21.79 -16.53 30.56
N ASN A 190 -21.98 -17.82 30.85
CA ASN A 190 -22.43 -18.82 29.86
C ASN A 190 -21.61 -18.78 28.55
N GLU A 191 -20.28 -18.72 28.66
CA GLU A 191 -19.31 -18.59 27.54
C GLU A 191 -19.43 -17.29 26.75
N GLN A 192 -20.30 -16.37 27.12
CA GLN A 192 -20.43 -15.07 26.47
C GLN A 192 -19.56 -14.00 27.15
N LEU A 193 -18.85 -13.21 26.34
CA LEU A 193 -18.05 -12.08 26.81
C LEU A 193 -18.97 -10.89 27.13
N LEU A 194 -19.12 -10.57 28.41
CA LEU A 194 -19.90 -9.43 28.87
C LEU A 194 -19.08 -8.16 29.02
N GLY A 195 -17.81 -8.31 29.42
CA GLY A 195 -16.96 -7.15 29.68
C GLY A 195 -15.50 -7.49 29.91
N ILE A 196 -14.72 -6.43 30.11
CA ILE A 196 -13.30 -6.48 30.50
C ILE A 196 -13.04 -5.48 31.63
N ILE A 197 -12.14 -5.83 32.53
CA ILE A 197 -11.63 -4.95 33.57
C ILE A 197 -10.10 -5.01 33.59
N SER A 198 -9.43 -3.88 33.75
CA SER A 198 -7.98 -3.79 33.89
C SER A 198 -7.57 -3.26 35.25
N ASP A 199 -6.29 -3.39 35.60
CA ASP A 199 -5.66 -2.78 36.78
C ASP A 199 -5.89 -1.27 36.81
N ARG A 200 -5.82 -0.61 35.64
CA ARG A 200 -6.09 0.81 35.48
C ARG A 200 -7.57 1.16 35.75
N ASP A 201 -8.50 0.30 35.35
CA ASP A 201 -9.91 0.49 35.63
C ASP A 201 -10.18 0.38 37.13
N ILE A 202 -9.56 -0.60 37.81
CA ILE A 202 -9.63 -0.73 39.26
C ILE A 202 -9.12 0.54 39.94
N THR A 203 -7.95 1.04 39.52
CA THR A 203 -7.38 2.28 40.07
C THR A 203 -8.31 3.49 39.83
N LYS A 204 -8.79 3.69 38.60
CA LYS A 204 -9.56 4.87 38.21
C LYS A 204 -11.02 4.84 38.66
N ARG A 205 -11.66 3.66 38.57
CA ARG A 205 -13.10 3.54 38.77
C ARG A 205 -13.45 3.08 40.19
N VAL A 206 -12.55 2.38 40.88
CA VAL A 206 -12.78 1.84 42.22
C VAL A 206 -12.03 2.67 43.26
N VAL A 207 -10.70 2.66 43.21
CA VAL A 207 -9.86 3.33 44.22
C VAL A 207 -10.11 4.85 44.23
N ALA A 208 -10.01 5.51 43.07
CA ALA A 208 -10.18 6.97 42.97
C ALA A 208 -11.61 7.45 43.26
N LYS A 209 -12.60 6.58 43.19
CA LYS A 209 -14.02 6.90 43.45
C LYS A 209 -14.56 6.35 44.79
N GLY A 210 -13.73 5.65 45.55
CA GLY A 210 -14.14 5.07 46.84
C GLY A 210 -15.21 3.98 46.74
N ILE A 211 -15.26 3.25 45.61
CA ILE A 211 -16.23 2.14 45.45
C ILE A 211 -15.78 0.95 46.32
N SER A 212 -16.72 0.31 46.98
CA SER A 212 -16.46 -0.85 47.84
C SER A 212 -15.85 -2.00 47.04
N PHE A 213 -14.79 -2.59 47.56
CA PHE A 213 -14.12 -3.76 46.97
C PHE A 213 -15.00 -5.01 46.94
N HIS A 214 -16.08 -5.06 47.74
CA HIS A 214 -17.05 -6.13 47.76
C HIS A 214 -18.14 -5.99 46.70
N SER A 215 -18.19 -4.86 45.99
CA SER A 215 -19.10 -4.65 44.87
C SER A 215 -18.83 -5.64 43.72
N PRO A 216 -19.85 -6.06 42.97
CA PRO A 216 -19.65 -6.97 41.83
C PRO A 216 -18.83 -6.27 40.71
N VAL A 217 -17.97 -7.03 40.04
CA VAL A 217 -17.11 -6.53 38.95
C VAL A 217 -17.92 -5.96 37.79
N SER A 218 -19.14 -6.48 37.55
CA SER A 218 -20.05 -5.97 36.52
C SER A 218 -20.46 -4.52 36.69
N SER A 219 -20.31 -3.93 37.90
CA SER A 219 -20.61 -2.52 38.18
C SER A 219 -19.52 -1.56 37.66
N VAL A 220 -18.31 -2.02 37.47
CA VAL A 220 -17.13 -1.20 37.12
C VAL A 220 -16.40 -1.64 35.85
N MET A 221 -16.77 -2.80 35.26
CA MET A 221 -16.19 -3.30 34.01
C MET A 221 -16.48 -2.40 32.81
N THR A 222 -15.70 -2.50 31.78
CA THR A 222 -16.04 -1.98 30.43
C THR A 222 -16.91 -3.02 29.74
N ARG A 223 -18.18 -2.67 29.46
CA ARG A 223 -19.13 -3.52 28.75
C ARG A 223 -18.86 -3.57 27.27
N GLN A 224 -19.18 -4.69 26.60
CA GLN A 224 -19.01 -4.88 25.15
C GLN A 224 -17.63 -4.44 24.67
N PRO A 225 -16.54 -5.04 25.17
CA PRO A 225 -15.20 -4.64 24.79
C PRO A 225 -14.97 -4.89 23.30
N LYS A 226 -14.10 -4.10 22.68
CA LYS A 226 -13.65 -4.38 21.32
C LYS A 226 -12.90 -5.70 21.32
N VAL A 227 -13.22 -6.56 20.36
CA VAL A 227 -12.60 -7.87 20.15
C VAL A 227 -11.87 -7.90 18.83
N ILE A 228 -10.95 -8.83 18.64
CA ILE A 228 -10.22 -9.02 17.41
C ILE A 228 -10.18 -10.50 17.03
N GLU A 229 -10.30 -10.79 15.72
CA GLU A 229 -10.22 -12.15 15.20
C GLU A 229 -8.79 -12.71 15.27
N LYS A 230 -8.66 -14.02 15.51
CA LYS A 230 -7.36 -14.68 15.64
C LYS A 230 -6.49 -14.59 14.39
N GLN A 231 -7.11 -14.55 13.20
CA GLN A 231 -6.41 -14.44 11.91
C GLN A 231 -6.00 -13.01 11.57
N ALA A 232 -6.51 -12.00 12.27
CA ALA A 232 -6.11 -10.61 12.05
C ALA A 232 -4.61 -10.43 12.24
N PHE A 233 -4.01 -9.53 11.48
CA PHE A 233 -2.59 -9.21 11.67
C PHE A 233 -2.37 -8.37 12.94
N LEU A 234 -1.18 -8.50 13.51
CA LEU A 234 -0.80 -7.70 14.69
C LEU A 234 -0.94 -6.20 14.46
N LEU A 235 -0.70 -5.75 13.24
CA LEU A 235 -0.86 -4.35 12.88
C LEU A 235 -2.31 -3.87 13.06
N GLU A 236 -3.29 -4.68 12.69
CA GLU A 236 -4.72 -4.37 12.89
C GLU A 236 -5.06 -4.30 14.39
N ALA A 237 -4.47 -5.19 15.18
CA ALA A 237 -4.62 -5.14 16.63
C ALA A 237 -4.04 -3.86 17.25
N ILE A 238 -2.86 -3.45 16.79
CA ILE A 238 -2.21 -2.20 17.20
C ILE A 238 -3.09 -1.01 16.83
N GLU A 239 -3.58 -0.96 15.60
CA GLU A 239 -4.47 0.09 15.12
C GLU A 239 -5.75 0.17 15.97
N MET A 240 -6.38 -0.97 16.24
CA MET A 240 -7.59 -1.05 17.08
C MET A 240 -7.33 -0.59 18.51
N MET A 241 -6.21 -1.02 19.13
CA MET A 241 -5.81 -0.57 20.46
C MET A 241 -5.66 0.96 20.53
N MET A 242 -5.10 1.55 19.49
CA MET A 242 -4.86 3.00 19.39
C MET A 242 -6.15 3.77 19.12
N LEU A 243 -6.94 3.32 18.15
CA LEU A 243 -8.19 3.97 17.76
C LEU A 243 -9.16 4.08 18.95
N HIS A 244 -9.24 3.01 19.74
CA HIS A 244 -10.15 2.94 20.88
C HIS A 244 -9.48 3.26 22.23
N ASN A 245 -8.19 3.62 22.24
CA ASN A 245 -7.40 3.90 23.45
C ASN A 245 -7.47 2.75 24.48
N VAL A 246 -7.45 1.49 23.99
CA VAL A 246 -7.45 0.30 24.81
C VAL A 246 -6.08 -0.37 24.81
N ARG A 247 -5.73 -1.07 25.90
CA ARG A 247 -4.44 -1.76 26.08
C ARG A 247 -4.55 -3.28 25.99
N SER A 248 -5.76 -3.78 25.91
CA SER A 248 -6.04 -5.21 25.86
C SER A 248 -7.21 -5.44 24.91
N LEU A 249 -7.07 -6.42 24.04
CA LEU A 249 -8.10 -6.88 23.11
C LEU A 249 -8.35 -8.35 23.37
N PRO A 250 -9.58 -8.74 23.76
CA PRO A 250 -9.98 -10.15 23.73
C PRO A 250 -9.88 -10.67 22.30
N VAL A 251 -9.31 -11.86 22.12
CA VAL A 251 -9.15 -12.53 20.83
C VAL A 251 -10.23 -13.58 20.68
N VAL A 252 -10.91 -13.56 19.56
CA VAL A 252 -12.03 -14.46 19.27
C VAL A 252 -11.75 -15.34 18.05
N ASP A 253 -12.41 -16.50 18.06
CA ASP A 253 -12.53 -17.41 16.93
C ASP A 253 -14.00 -17.79 16.80
N ASN A 254 -14.67 -17.38 15.72
CA ASN A 254 -16.11 -17.58 15.54
C ASN A 254 -16.95 -17.14 16.76
N ASN A 255 -16.71 -15.94 17.27
CA ASN A 255 -17.31 -15.34 18.47
C ASN A 255 -16.91 -15.97 19.82
N ASN A 256 -16.14 -17.03 19.85
CA ASN A 256 -15.65 -17.63 21.09
C ASN A 256 -14.32 -17.00 21.51
N VAL A 257 -14.22 -16.61 22.77
CA VAL A 257 -12.95 -16.02 23.28
C VAL A 257 -11.90 -17.13 23.47
N ILE A 258 -10.78 -16.98 22.78
CA ILE A 258 -9.67 -17.97 22.80
C ILE A 258 -8.37 -17.42 23.39
N GLY A 259 -8.27 -16.10 23.59
CA GLY A 259 -7.07 -15.46 24.07
C GLY A 259 -7.27 -14.00 24.41
N ILE A 260 -6.18 -13.36 24.82
CA ILE A 260 -6.11 -11.92 25.01
C ILE A 260 -4.78 -11.41 24.44
N LEU A 261 -4.82 -10.32 23.70
CA LEU A 261 -3.64 -9.61 23.24
C LEU A 261 -3.50 -8.32 24.04
N THR A 262 -2.32 -8.07 24.61
CA THR A 262 -2.05 -6.87 25.41
C THR A 262 -0.95 -6.02 24.80
N ALA A 263 -1.00 -4.70 25.01
CA ALA A 263 0.06 -3.79 24.59
C ALA A 263 1.41 -4.17 25.21
N THR A 264 1.43 -4.69 26.43
CA THR A 264 2.64 -5.16 27.11
C THR A 264 3.23 -6.37 26.37
N SER A 265 2.43 -7.37 26.01
CA SER A 265 2.92 -8.53 25.25
C SER A 265 3.48 -8.17 23.88
N LEU A 266 2.92 -7.14 23.24
CA LEU A 266 3.44 -6.60 21.98
C LEU A 266 4.82 -5.93 22.18
N ILE A 267 4.98 -5.13 23.24
CA ILE A 267 6.25 -4.44 23.54
C ILE A 267 7.35 -5.42 23.94
N GLU A 268 7.06 -6.37 24.83
CA GLU A 268 8.02 -7.33 25.37
C GLU A 268 8.54 -8.32 24.32
N ARG A 269 7.65 -8.80 23.44
CA ARG A 269 8.00 -9.81 22.44
C ARG A 269 8.56 -9.23 21.14
N SER A 270 8.33 -7.95 20.84
CA SER A 270 8.55 -7.43 19.51
C SER A 270 9.46 -6.21 19.40
N ARG A 271 9.87 -5.58 20.51
CA ARG A 271 10.62 -4.30 20.48
C ARG A 271 10.02 -3.27 19.48
N VAL A 272 8.69 -3.19 19.37
CA VAL A 272 8.01 -2.34 18.38
C VAL A 272 8.17 -0.89 18.74
N GLN A 273 9.23 -0.26 18.23
CA GLN A 273 9.54 1.15 18.47
C GLN A 273 8.40 2.09 18.09
N ALA A 274 7.64 1.75 17.04
CA ALA A 274 6.51 2.55 16.59
C ALA A 274 5.37 2.60 17.62
N VAL A 275 5.00 1.47 18.22
CA VAL A 275 3.97 1.42 19.28
C VAL A 275 4.39 2.25 20.50
N TYR A 276 5.66 2.17 20.85
CA TYR A 276 6.22 2.95 21.94
C TYR A 276 6.16 4.46 21.61
N LEU A 277 6.57 4.86 20.40
CA LEU A 277 6.48 6.26 19.98
C LEU A 277 5.04 6.77 20.04
N ILE A 278 4.08 6.04 19.49
CA ILE A 278 2.66 6.43 19.50
C ILE A 278 2.14 6.58 20.94
N SER A 279 2.50 5.63 21.83
CA SER A 279 2.15 5.76 23.26
C SER A 279 2.75 7.03 23.91
N ARG A 280 3.97 7.42 23.51
CA ARG A 280 4.59 8.67 23.98
C ARG A 280 3.87 9.89 23.41
N ILE A 281 3.52 9.91 22.12
CA ILE A 281 2.78 11.01 21.49
C ILE A 281 1.50 11.35 22.29
N TYR A 282 0.70 10.33 22.64
CA TYR A 282 -0.54 10.57 23.40
C TYR A 282 -0.34 11.10 24.82
N ARG A 283 0.86 10.99 25.39
CA ARG A 283 1.18 11.49 26.74
C ARG A 283 1.71 12.92 26.77
N GLN A 284 2.05 13.49 25.61
CA GLN A 284 2.60 14.84 25.58
C GLN A 284 1.53 15.88 25.92
N GLU A 285 1.91 16.88 26.71
CA GLU A 285 1.02 17.95 27.19
C GLU A 285 1.21 19.27 26.45
N SER A 286 2.28 19.36 25.63
CA SER A 286 2.61 20.55 24.84
C SER A 286 2.98 20.21 23.41
N ILE A 287 2.89 21.21 22.52
CA ILE A 287 3.32 21.07 21.12
C ILE A 287 4.84 20.90 21.03
N GLN A 288 5.63 21.54 21.89
CA GLN A 288 7.08 21.45 21.93
C GLN A 288 7.54 20.02 22.24
N ASP A 289 6.85 19.36 23.18
CA ASP A 289 7.12 17.95 23.50
C ASP A 289 6.81 17.04 22.33
N LEU A 290 5.71 17.31 21.59
CA LEU A 290 5.38 16.58 20.37
C LEU A 290 6.46 16.73 19.29
N ILE A 291 6.91 17.96 19.03
CA ILE A 291 7.98 18.25 18.06
C ILE A 291 9.26 17.49 18.44
N SER A 292 9.59 17.41 19.72
CA SER A 292 10.76 16.65 20.19
C SER A 292 10.73 15.16 19.86
N LEU A 293 9.54 14.60 19.63
CA LEU A 293 9.35 13.19 19.25
C LEU A 293 9.44 12.95 17.73
N ALA A 294 9.26 13.98 16.92
CA ALA A 294 9.21 13.86 15.45
C ALA A 294 10.43 13.17 14.82
N PRO A 295 11.69 13.38 15.29
CA PRO A 295 12.85 12.69 14.73
C PRO A 295 12.80 11.16 14.88
N GLN A 296 12.05 10.63 15.85
CA GLN A 296 11.93 9.17 16.04
C GLN A 296 11.22 8.48 14.87
N LYS A 297 10.37 9.18 14.10
CA LYS A 297 9.79 8.70 12.86
C LYS A 297 10.87 8.22 11.88
N GLN A 298 11.96 9.00 11.75
CA GLN A 298 13.08 8.64 10.87
C GLN A 298 13.80 7.37 11.35
N THR A 299 14.05 7.26 12.65
CA THR A 299 14.70 6.06 13.23
C THR A 299 13.87 4.81 12.97
N ILE A 300 12.55 4.89 13.18
CA ILE A 300 11.62 3.78 12.92
C ILE A 300 11.63 3.41 11.44
N PHE A 301 11.49 4.40 10.54
CA PHE A 301 11.53 4.17 9.11
C PHE A 301 12.81 3.45 8.66
N LEU A 302 13.98 3.94 9.09
CA LEU A 302 15.27 3.34 8.75
C LEU A 302 15.42 1.93 9.32
N THR A 303 14.90 1.68 10.53
CA THR A 303 14.92 0.35 11.16
C THR A 303 14.07 -0.65 10.37
N LEU A 304 12.84 -0.26 10.00
CA LEU A 304 11.95 -1.09 9.19
C LEU A 304 12.55 -1.39 7.81
N GLN A 305 13.16 -0.40 7.17
CA GLN A 305 13.80 -0.58 5.86
C GLN A 305 15.02 -1.51 5.93
N ARG A 306 15.86 -1.41 6.98
CA ARG A 306 17.00 -2.32 7.19
C ARG A 306 16.56 -3.75 7.47
N ALA A 307 15.42 -3.93 8.12
CA ALA A 307 14.82 -5.25 8.36
C ALA A 307 14.16 -5.86 7.11
N GLY A 308 14.14 -5.17 5.97
CA GLY A 308 13.46 -5.63 4.76
C GLY A 308 11.94 -5.75 4.90
N THR A 309 11.33 -4.92 5.75
CA THR A 309 9.88 -4.94 6.03
C THR A 309 9.08 -4.66 4.76
N ASN A 310 7.97 -5.39 4.57
CA ASN A 310 7.03 -5.16 3.48
C ASN A 310 6.64 -3.67 3.39
N PRO A 311 6.72 -3.03 2.20
CA PRO A 311 6.44 -1.60 2.05
C PRO A 311 5.04 -1.19 2.52
N GLN A 312 4.04 -2.04 2.37
CA GLN A 312 2.68 -1.77 2.86
C GLN A 312 2.68 -1.61 4.38
N ILE A 313 3.38 -2.49 5.10
CA ILE A 313 3.51 -2.41 6.56
C ILE A 313 4.26 -1.13 6.97
N VAL A 314 5.35 -0.79 6.27
CA VAL A 314 6.09 0.46 6.53
C VAL A 314 5.16 1.67 6.38
N GLN A 315 4.37 1.72 5.31
CA GLN A 315 3.44 2.80 5.03
C GLN A 315 2.30 2.87 6.07
N GLN A 316 1.75 1.73 6.46
CA GLN A 316 0.74 1.65 7.52
C GLN A 316 1.30 2.17 8.85
N MET A 317 2.53 1.77 9.23
CA MET A 317 3.17 2.25 10.46
C MET A 317 3.42 3.76 10.43
N LEU A 318 3.91 4.30 9.31
CA LEU A 318 4.07 5.73 9.14
C LEU A 318 2.73 6.47 9.23
N THR A 319 1.66 5.88 8.69
CA THR A 319 0.30 6.45 8.77
C THR A 319 -0.21 6.47 10.20
N LEU A 320 -0.03 5.38 10.96
CA LEU A 320 -0.43 5.32 12.37
C LEU A 320 0.30 6.38 13.22
N ILE A 321 1.58 6.61 12.94
CA ILE A 321 2.35 7.67 13.61
C ILE A 321 1.78 9.04 13.25
N ALA A 322 1.48 9.31 11.98
CA ALA A 322 0.87 10.57 11.54
C ALA A 322 -0.51 10.80 12.16
N ASP A 323 -1.33 9.74 12.20
CA ASP A 323 -2.65 9.77 12.83
C ASP A 323 -2.56 10.10 14.32
N ALA A 324 -1.58 9.53 15.03
CA ALA A 324 -1.35 9.81 16.44
C ALA A 324 -0.95 11.28 16.69
N PHE A 325 -0.03 11.83 15.89
CA PHE A 325 0.32 13.25 15.96
C PHE A 325 -0.90 14.14 15.70
N THR A 326 -1.66 13.85 14.65
CA THR A 326 -2.86 14.64 14.29
C THR A 326 -3.89 14.62 15.42
N LYS A 327 -4.21 13.42 15.94
CA LYS A 327 -5.18 13.28 17.05
C LYS A 327 -4.71 14.01 18.31
N ARG A 328 -3.42 13.92 18.62
CA ARG A 328 -2.91 14.60 19.81
C ARG A 328 -2.91 16.12 19.66
N LEU A 329 -2.56 16.63 18.49
CA LEU A 329 -2.65 18.06 18.19
C LEU A 329 -4.09 18.58 18.28
N LEU A 330 -5.08 17.82 17.78
CA LEU A 330 -6.50 18.18 17.95
C LEU A 330 -6.91 18.24 19.42
N GLN A 331 -6.50 17.27 20.24
CA GLN A 331 -6.77 17.27 21.69
C GLN A 331 -6.11 18.46 22.41
N LEU A 332 -4.89 18.83 22.00
CA LEU A 332 -4.20 20.00 22.56
C LEU A 332 -4.87 21.31 22.12
N ALA A 333 -5.32 21.40 20.87
CA ALA A 333 -6.07 22.53 20.37
C ALA A 333 -7.39 22.73 21.14
N GLU A 334 -8.17 21.66 21.33
CA GLU A 334 -9.41 21.71 22.14
C GLU A 334 -9.13 22.07 23.61
N LYS A 335 -8.02 21.58 24.17
CA LYS A 335 -7.61 21.96 25.56
C LYS A 335 -7.30 23.46 25.65
N GLN A 336 -6.68 24.03 24.62
CA GLN A 336 -6.28 25.43 24.59
C GLN A 336 -7.43 26.39 24.23
N LEU A 337 -8.27 26.01 23.24
CA LEU A 337 -9.33 26.86 22.71
C LEU A 337 -10.67 26.69 23.45
N GLY A 338 -10.80 25.66 24.28
CA GLY A 338 -12.05 25.29 24.94
C GLY A 338 -12.89 24.32 24.11
N THR A 339 -14.09 24.01 24.61
CA THR A 339 -15.03 23.07 23.98
C THR A 339 -15.44 23.60 22.61
N PRO A 340 -15.41 22.75 21.55
CA PRO A 340 -15.89 23.15 20.23
C PRO A 340 -17.34 23.62 20.25
N PRO A 341 -17.68 24.71 19.55
CA PRO A 341 -19.02 25.33 19.58
C PRO A 341 -20.08 24.42 18.92
N MET A 342 -19.68 23.52 18.03
CA MET A 342 -20.55 22.51 17.40
C MET A 342 -19.80 21.21 17.19
N LYS A 343 -20.54 20.14 16.82
CA LYS A 343 -19.92 18.86 16.46
C LYS A 343 -19.17 19.01 15.13
N TYR A 344 -18.03 18.35 15.05
CA TYR A 344 -17.20 18.34 13.85
C TYR A 344 -16.53 16.99 13.64
N ALA A 345 -16.03 16.75 12.42
CA ALA A 345 -15.19 15.61 12.10
C ALA A 345 -13.94 16.09 11.35
N TRP A 346 -12.77 15.72 11.86
CA TRP A 346 -11.52 15.85 11.12
C TRP A 346 -11.38 14.64 10.20
N ILE A 347 -11.16 14.92 8.91
CA ILE A 347 -10.94 13.92 7.88
C ILE A 347 -9.52 14.02 7.34
N VAL A 348 -8.97 12.87 6.98
CA VAL A 348 -7.75 12.76 6.19
C VAL A 348 -8.10 12.23 4.82
N VAL A 349 -7.37 12.67 3.79
CA VAL A 349 -7.67 12.30 2.41
C VAL A 349 -6.39 11.80 1.70
N GLY A 350 -6.54 11.34 0.46
CA GLY A 350 -5.42 10.89 -0.35
C GLY A 350 -4.62 9.74 0.27
N SER A 351 -3.30 9.82 0.27
CA SER A 351 -2.42 8.73 0.72
C SER A 351 -2.57 8.41 2.20
N GLN A 352 -2.88 9.39 3.06
CA GLN A 352 -3.10 9.14 4.48
C GLN A 352 -4.42 8.37 4.71
N ALA A 353 -5.45 8.65 3.95
CA ALA A 353 -6.71 7.90 4.04
C ALA A 353 -6.56 6.45 3.56
N ARG A 354 -5.66 6.19 2.61
CA ARG A 354 -5.38 4.85 2.08
C ARG A 354 -4.38 4.04 2.92
N HIS A 355 -3.82 4.60 4.00
CA HIS A 355 -2.72 4.03 4.78
C HIS A 355 -1.43 3.83 3.95
N GLU A 356 -1.19 4.70 2.98
CA GLU A 356 -0.10 4.60 2.00
C GLU A 356 0.88 5.78 2.05
N ILE A 357 0.97 6.50 3.19
CA ILE A 357 1.95 7.58 3.29
C ILE A 357 3.38 7.05 3.24
N HIS A 358 4.27 7.87 2.75
CA HIS A 358 5.71 7.62 2.74
C HIS A 358 6.42 8.61 3.68
N PHE A 359 7.74 8.47 3.82
CA PHE A 359 8.47 9.25 4.83
C PHE A 359 8.29 10.77 4.72
N ASN A 360 8.24 11.30 3.50
CA ASN A 360 8.08 12.74 3.22
C ASN A 360 6.70 13.06 2.61
N SER A 361 5.65 12.38 3.03
CA SER A 361 4.29 12.76 2.65
C SER A 361 3.90 14.08 3.28
N ASP A 362 3.31 14.95 2.47
CA ASP A 362 2.61 16.14 2.91
C ASP A 362 1.29 15.79 3.60
N GLN A 363 0.69 16.75 4.26
CA GLN A 363 -0.60 16.59 4.92
C GLN A 363 -1.73 16.94 3.94
N ASP A 364 -2.72 16.02 3.84
CA ASP A 364 -3.97 16.26 3.12
C ASP A 364 -5.13 16.00 4.08
N ASN A 365 -5.91 17.04 4.41
CA ASN A 365 -6.96 16.93 5.41
C ASN A 365 -8.09 17.94 5.18
N GLY A 366 -9.20 17.76 5.91
CA GLY A 366 -10.34 18.66 5.88
C GLY A 366 -11.16 18.59 7.17
N LEU A 367 -12.09 19.50 7.30
CA LEU A 367 -12.98 19.59 8.45
C LEU A 367 -14.44 19.59 7.99
N ILE A 368 -15.25 18.71 8.54
CA ILE A 368 -16.69 18.67 8.33
C ILE A 368 -17.35 19.24 9.58
N LEU A 369 -18.12 20.31 9.42
CA LEU A 369 -18.90 20.93 10.49
C LEU A 369 -20.36 20.42 10.44
N GLU A 370 -21.01 20.28 11.59
CA GLU A 370 -22.40 19.78 11.67
C GLU A 370 -23.39 20.67 10.90
N HIS A 371 -23.23 22.00 11.00
CA HIS A 371 -24.04 22.99 10.27
C HIS A 371 -23.19 24.18 9.84
N SER A 372 -23.78 25.11 9.12
CA SER A 372 -23.10 26.36 8.68
C SER A 372 -22.62 27.15 9.90
N PRO A 373 -21.32 27.50 9.97
CA PRO A 373 -20.77 28.22 11.12
C PRO A 373 -21.21 29.67 11.16
N THR A 374 -21.40 30.22 12.37
CA THR A 374 -21.41 31.66 12.63
C THR A 374 -20.00 32.25 12.47
N LYS A 375 -19.83 33.56 12.60
CA LYS A 375 -18.48 34.19 12.58
C LYS A 375 -17.60 33.70 13.72
N GLU A 376 -18.18 33.60 14.91
CA GLU A 376 -17.50 33.12 16.11
C GLU A 376 -17.09 31.63 15.96
N ASP A 377 -17.96 30.80 15.40
CA ASP A 377 -17.65 29.42 15.13
C ASP A 377 -16.51 29.29 14.10
N GLU A 378 -16.56 30.13 13.03
CA GLU A 378 -15.53 30.15 11.99
C GLU A 378 -14.16 30.53 12.57
N GLU A 379 -14.10 31.53 13.47
CA GLU A 379 -12.86 31.92 14.18
C GLU A 379 -12.30 30.78 15.05
N TYR A 380 -13.17 30.05 15.75
CA TYR A 380 -12.76 28.89 16.53
C TYR A 380 -12.13 27.80 15.65
N PHE A 381 -12.83 27.37 14.60
CA PHE A 381 -12.35 26.31 13.73
C PHE A 381 -11.17 26.73 12.85
N GLN A 382 -11.03 28.00 12.53
CA GLN A 382 -9.84 28.55 11.90
C GLN A 382 -8.62 28.37 12.82
N LYS A 383 -8.70 28.85 14.09
CA LYS A 383 -7.62 28.71 15.07
C LYS A 383 -7.27 27.24 15.32
N LEU A 384 -8.28 26.37 15.45
CA LEU A 384 -8.07 24.93 15.63
C LEU A 384 -7.32 24.33 14.44
N SER A 385 -7.75 24.60 13.21
CA SER A 385 -7.14 24.04 12.03
C SER A 385 -5.74 24.60 11.73
N GLU A 386 -5.51 25.89 12.01
CA GLU A 386 -4.19 26.51 11.93
C GLU A 386 -3.22 25.88 12.93
N PHE A 387 -3.65 25.70 14.19
CA PHE A 387 -2.83 25.04 15.22
C PHE A 387 -2.43 23.63 14.80
N VAL A 388 -3.38 22.84 14.30
CA VAL A 388 -3.13 21.44 13.90
C VAL A 388 -2.24 21.35 12.66
N CYS A 389 -2.53 22.13 11.61
CA CYS A 389 -1.75 22.09 10.37
C CYS A 389 -0.32 22.59 10.57
N SER A 390 -0.13 23.68 11.34
CA SER A 390 1.20 24.19 11.69
C SER A 390 1.96 23.20 12.57
N GLY A 391 1.29 22.66 13.59
CA GLY A 391 1.89 21.65 14.48
C GLY A 391 2.30 20.37 13.75
N LEU A 392 1.53 19.92 12.76
CA LEU A 392 1.91 18.81 11.89
C LEU A 392 3.15 19.15 11.04
N ALA A 393 3.23 20.37 10.50
CA ALA A 393 4.40 20.81 9.74
C ALA A 393 5.66 20.78 10.61
N ASP A 394 5.57 21.28 11.83
CA ASP A 394 6.66 21.27 12.82
C ASP A 394 7.03 19.83 13.25
N CYS A 395 6.07 18.91 13.25
CA CYS A 395 6.29 17.47 13.47
C CYS A 395 6.79 16.72 12.23
N GLY A 396 7.15 17.43 11.15
CA GLY A 396 7.76 16.83 9.95
C GLY A 396 6.77 16.24 8.95
N TYR A 397 5.55 16.80 8.88
CA TYR A 397 4.55 16.57 7.84
C TYR A 397 4.32 17.87 7.06
N PRO A 398 5.01 18.10 5.93
CA PRO A 398 4.98 19.37 5.21
C PRO A 398 3.56 19.79 4.83
N LEU A 399 3.33 21.10 4.74
CA LEU A 399 2.08 21.66 4.23
C LEU A 399 1.87 21.23 2.77
N CYS A 400 0.64 20.88 2.41
CA CYS A 400 0.26 20.52 1.04
C CYS A 400 0.42 21.72 0.11
N GLN A 401 1.23 21.58 -0.95
CA GLN A 401 1.40 22.63 -1.97
C GLN A 401 0.09 22.94 -2.70
N GLY A 402 -0.78 21.92 -2.86
CA GLY A 402 -2.11 22.05 -3.44
C GLY A 402 -3.14 22.70 -2.51
N LYS A 403 -2.73 23.08 -1.28
CA LYS A 403 -3.59 23.69 -0.27
C LYS A 403 -4.83 22.84 0.09
N VAL A 404 -4.70 21.52 0.06
CA VAL A 404 -5.75 20.58 0.48
C VAL A 404 -5.63 20.34 1.99
N MET A 405 -6.00 21.33 2.78
CA MET A 405 -5.86 21.29 4.24
C MET A 405 -7.01 22.03 4.94
N ALA A 406 -7.37 21.59 6.15
CA ALA A 406 -8.45 22.14 6.96
C ALA A 406 -8.28 23.62 7.32
N ASN A 407 -7.04 24.16 7.32
CA ASN A 407 -6.79 25.59 7.54
C ASN A 407 -7.23 26.47 6.35
N GLN A 408 -7.58 25.86 5.20
CA GLN A 408 -8.18 26.59 4.08
C GLN A 408 -9.70 26.64 4.24
N PRO A 409 -10.35 27.82 4.11
CA PRO A 409 -11.79 27.96 4.32
C PRO A 409 -12.63 27.00 3.51
N GLN A 410 -12.24 26.72 2.27
CA GLN A 410 -12.95 25.82 1.35
C GLN A 410 -12.97 24.36 1.81
N TRP A 411 -12.08 23.93 2.68
CA TRP A 411 -12.02 22.57 3.21
C TRP A 411 -12.42 22.48 4.69
N ARG A 412 -12.97 23.57 5.23
CA ARG A 412 -13.51 23.71 6.58
C ARG A 412 -14.95 24.20 6.49
N VAL A 413 -15.86 23.37 6.06
CA VAL A 413 -17.25 23.75 5.74
C VAL A 413 -18.26 22.78 6.36
N ALA A 414 -19.52 23.17 6.34
CA ALA A 414 -20.63 22.35 6.82
C ALA A 414 -20.78 21.06 6.00
N LEU A 415 -21.37 20.02 6.62
CA LEU A 415 -21.70 18.75 5.97
C LEU A 415 -22.53 18.97 4.69
N SER A 416 -23.51 19.86 4.72
CA SER A 416 -24.34 20.21 3.55
C SER A 416 -23.52 20.77 2.38
N GLN A 417 -22.48 21.57 2.69
CA GLN A 417 -21.59 22.10 1.64
C GLN A 417 -20.68 21.00 1.07
N TRP A 418 -20.16 20.09 1.92
CA TRP A 418 -19.43 18.92 1.45
C TRP A 418 -20.29 18.03 0.55
N GLN A 419 -21.57 17.81 0.91
CA GLN A 419 -22.51 17.05 0.09
C GLN A 419 -22.72 17.72 -1.28
N THR A 420 -22.85 19.06 -1.30
CA THR A 420 -22.94 19.83 -2.54
C THR A 420 -21.68 19.69 -3.40
N TYR A 421 -20.47 19.74 -2.80
CA TYR A 421 -19.23 19.54 -3.53
C TYR A 421 -19.20 18.18 -4.22
N TYR A 422 -19.46 17.08 -3.49
CA TYR A 422 -19.46 15.75 -4.08
C TYR A 422 -20.53 15.58 -5.15
N GLN A 423 -21.72 16.12 -4.93
CA GLN A 423 -22.79 16.10 -5.94
C GLN A 423 -22.32 16.79 -7.23
N GLN A 424 -21.76 17.98 -7.13
CA GLN A 424 -21.25 18.73 -8.27
C GLN A 424 -20.11 17.99 -8.99
N TRP A 425 -19.14 17.47 -8.25
CA TRP A 425 -18.01 16.76 -8.84
C TRP A 425 -18.40 15.47 -9.55
N ILE A 426 -19.38 14.74 -9.01
CA ILE A 426 -19.83 13.46 -9.57
C ILE A 426 -20.76 13.68 -10.78
N LEU A 427 -21.69 14.63 -10.70
CA LEU A 427 -22.66 14.88 -11.78
C LEU A 427 -22.07 15.70 -12.92
N ASN A 428 -21.11 16.59 -12.63
CA ASN A 428 -20.46 17.48 -13.60
C ASN A 428 -18.93 17.32 -13.56
N PRO A 429 -18.37 16.22 -14.09
CA PRO A 429 -16.94 15.89 -13.99
C PRO A 429 -16.08 16.75 -14.94
N ALA A 430 -15.99 18.06 -14.67
CA ALA A 430 -15.05 18.97 -15.32
C ALA A 430 -13.60 18.72 -14.84
N PRO A 431 -12.56 19.18 -15.54
CA PRO A 431 -11.16 18.93 -15.17
C PRO A 431 -10.83 19.31 -13.71
N GLN A 432 -11.32 20.45 -13.22
CA GLN A 432 -11.11 20.87 -11.83
C GLN A 432 -11.86 19.97 -10.84
N SER A 433 -13.08 19.54 -11.18
CA SER A 433 -13.86 18.58 -10.39
C SER A 433 -13.14 17.24 -10.30
N LEU A 434 -12.55 16.77 -11.42
CA LEU A 434 -11.79 15.52 -11.46
C LEU A 434 -10.51 15.59 -10.63
N LEU A 435 -9.83 16.73 -10.58
CA LEU A 435 -8.69 16.94 -9.71
C LEU A 435 -9.08 16.81 -8.23
N ASN A 436 -10.10 17.51 -7.81
CA ASN A 436 -10.59 17.49 -6.43
C ASN A 436 -11.11 16.10 -6.05
N ILE A 437 -11.97 15.51 -6.88
CA ILE A 437 -12.59 14.23 -6.56
C ILE A 437 -11.58 13.08 -6.47
N ASN A 438 -10.50 13.10 -7.25
CA ASN A 438 -9.42 12.11 -7.15
C ASN A 438 -8.71 12.12 -5.79
N ILE A 439 -8.68 13.27 -5.12
CA ILE A 439 -8.12 13.40 -3.78
C ILE A 439 -9.16 12.99 -2.74
N PHE A 440 -10.38 13.53 -2.84
CA PHE A 440 -11.41 13.40 -1.82
C PHE A 440 -12.25 12.11 -1.89
N LEU A 441 -12.16 11.30 -2.96
CA LEU A 441 -12.71 9.93 -2.97
C LEU A 441 -11.96 8.99 -2.01
N ASP A 442 -10.73 9.32 -1.68
CA ASP A 442 -9.97 8.66 -0.63
C ASP A 442 -10.14 9.47 0.66
N LEU A 443 -11.25 9.25 1.35
CA LEU A 443 -11.64 9.97 2.55
C LEU A 443 -11.79 9.01 3.74
N ARG A 444 -11.12 9.34 4.86
CA ARG A 444 -11.19 8.56 6.11
C ARG A 444 -11.44 9.48 7.30
N PHE A 445 -12.34 9.05 8.19
CA PHE A 445 -12.53 9.67 9.51
C PHE A 445 -11.26 9.52 10.37
N LEU A 446 -10.90 10.58 11.10
CA LEU A 446 -9.77 10.53 12.01
C LEU A 446 -10.12 10.92 13.45
N PHE A 447 -10.87 12.01 13.64
CA PHE A 447 -11.17 12.55 14.97
C PHE A 447 -12.51 13.30 14.98
N GLY A 448 -13.17 13.39 16.16
CA GLY A 448 -14.43 14.11 16.34
C GLY A 448 -15.65 13.19 16.28
N LYS A 449 -16.62 13.50 15.43
CA LYS A 449 -17.90 12.78 15.31
C LYS A 449 -18.00 12.01 14.00
N GLU A 450 -17.83 10.70 14.06
CA GLU A 450 -17.78 9.80 12.90
C GLU A 450 -19.05 9.82 12.05
N PHE A 451 -20.22 9.99 12.67
CA PHE A 451 -21.51 10.01 11.94
C PHE A 451 -21.56 11.07 10.83
N LEU A 452 -20.82 12.19 10.95
CA LEU A 452 -20.74 13.21 9.89
C LEU A 452 -20.08 12.66 8.60
N VAL A 453 -19.07 11.82 8.78
CA VAL A 453 -18.39 11.15 7.67
C VAL A 453 -19.27 10.04 7.08
N GLU A 454 -20.01 9.30 7.91
CA GLU A 454 -20.95 8.29 7.45
C GLU A 454 -22.08 8.88 6.62
N GLU A 455 -22.66 10.01 7.03
CA GLU A 455 -23.69 10.71 6.26
C GLU A 455 -23.12 11.24 4.94
N LEU A 456 -21.90 11.76 4.92
CA LEU A 456 -21.24 12.17 3.68
C LEU A 456 -21.01 10.97 2.76
N LYS A 457 -20.54 9.84 3.28
CA LYS A 457 -20.36 8.60 2.50
C LYS A 457 -21.65 8.07 1.91
N LYS A 458 -22.79 8.18 2.61
CA LYS A 458 -24.11 7.83 2.06
C LYS A 458 -24.44 8.70 0.83
N THR A 459 -24.20 10.01 0.91
CA THR A 459 -24.39 10.93 -0.22
C THR A 459 -23.50 10.53 -1.40
N ILE A 460 -22.23 10.28 -1.16
CA ILE A 460 -21.26 9.83 -2.19
C ILE A 460 -21.75 8.55 -2.87
N SER A 461 -22.09 7.53 -2.08
CA SER A 461 -22.58 6.23 -2.56
C SER A 461 -23.82 6.39 -3.44
N THR A 462 -24.79 7.22 -3.02
CA THR A 462 -26.02 7.48 -3.77
C THR A 462 -25.73 8.05 -5.16
N HIS A 463 -24.80 8.99 -5.29
CA HIS A 463 -24.50 9.65 -6.58
C HIS A 463 -23.58 8.81 -7.49
N ILE A 464 -22.75 7.93 -6.92
CA ILE A 464 -21.87 7.04 -7.70
C ILE A 464 -22.62 5.80 -8.20
N LYS A 465 -23.58 5.28 -7.42
CA LYS A 465 -24.29 4.04 -7.76
C LYS A 465 -24.95 4.13 -9.14
N GLY A 466 -24.51 3.27 -10.06
CA GLY A 466 -25.02 3.23 -11.45
C GLY A 466 -24.51 4.34 -12.36
N ASN A 467 -23.70 5.27 -11.89
CA ASN A 467 -23.18 6.39 -12.69
C ASN A 467 -21.98 5.97 -13.55
N GLN A 468 -22.24 5.20 -14.61
CA GLN A 468 -21.21 4.74 -15.56
C GLN A 468 -20.47 5.91 -16.23
N ARG A 469 -21.15 7.03 -16.48
CA ARG A 469 -20.55 8.23 -17.07
C ARG A 469 -19.43 8.78 -16.17
N PHE A 470 -19.67 8.91 -14.87
CA PHE A 470 -18.66 9.37 -13.92
C PHE A 470 -17.44 8.45 -13.88
N LEU A 471 -17.67 7.12 -13.83
CA LEU A 471 -16.58 6.13 -13.84
C LEU A 471 -15.75 6.22 -15.14
N ALA A 472 -16.40 6.42 -16.28
CA ALA A 472 -15.72 6.62 -17.55
C ALA A 472 -14.84 7.89 -17.55
N PHE A 473 -15.29 8.99 -16.93
CA PHE A 473 -14.49 10.22 -16.79
C PHE A 473 -13.29 10.01 -15.85
N LEU A 474 -13.44 9.26 -14.76
CA LEU A 474 -12.32 8.93 -13.87
C LEU A 474 -11.24 8.13 -14.63
N ILE A 475 -11.63 7.13 -15.42
CA ILE A 475 -10.69 6.36 -16.25
C ILE A 475 -10.07 7.26 -17.32
N ALA A 476 -10.85 8.08 -18.02
CA ALA A 476 -10.32 9.00 -19.04
C ALA A 476 -9.27 9.96 -18.42
N ASN A 477 -9.49 10.41 -17.19
CA ASN A 477 -8.52 11.25 -16.49
C ASN A 477 -7.24 10.47 -16.12
N SER A 478 -7.36 9.22 -15.64
CA SER A 478 -6.21 8.35 -15.35
C SER A 478 -5.35 8.09 -16.60
N LEU A 479 -5.99 7.94 -17.76
CA LEU A 479 -5.31 7.69 -19.04
C LEU A 479 -4.55 8.92 -19.61
N ARG A 480 -4.66 10.10 -18.99
CA ARG A 480 -3.83 11.27 -19.36
C ARG A 480 -2.36 11.09 -18.96
N THR A 481 -2.11 10.19 -18.02
CA THR A 481 -0.76 9.80 -17.62
C THR A 481 -0.55 8.33 -17.99
N ASN A 482 0.51 8.08 -18.74
CA ASN A 482 0.92 6.73 -19.09
C ASN A 482 2.19 6.34 -18.32
N PRO A 483 2.40 5.05 -18.05
CA PRO A 483 3.69 4.58 -17.57
C PRO A 483 4.82 5.02 -18.51
N PRO A 484 6.00 5.37 -17.99
CA PRO A 484 7.08 5.99 -18.78
C PRO A 484 7.86 4.95 -19.61
N LEU A 485 7.16 4.26 -20.54
CA LEU A 485 7.70 3.31 -21.50
C LEU A 485 7.46 3.78 -22.92
N GLY A 486 8.53 3.88 -23.70
CA GLY A 486 8.48 4.13 -25.14
C GLY A 486 8.14 2.87 -25.95
N LEU A 487 8.04 3.04 -27.27
CA LEU A 487 7.68 1.98 -28.22
C LEU A 487 8.59 0.74 -28.15
N PHE A 488 9.87 0.95 -27.83
CA PHE A 488 10.87 -0.12 -27.69
C PHE A 488 11.17 -0.48 -26.23
N LYS A 489 10.23 -0.22 -25.32
CA LYS A 489 10.37 -0.50 -23.89
C LYS A 489 11.56 0.20 -23.20
N GLN A 490 12.07 1.25 -23.81
CA GLN A 490 13.00 2.15 -23.16
C GLN A 490 12.25 3.10 -22.24
N PHE A 491 12.89 3.52 -21.14
CA PHE A 491 12.29 4.52 -20.26
C PHE A 491 12.12 5.85 -20.99
N VAL A 492 10.92 6.41 -20.95
CA VAL A 492 10.66 7.79 -21.35
C VAL A 492 10.90 8.68 -20.14
N LEU A 493 12.05 9.36 -20.15
CA LEU A 493 12.51 10.15 -19.01
C LEU A 493 12.27 11.63 -19.23
N THR A 494 11.89 12.33 -18.17
CA THR A 494 11.83 13.79 -18.12
C THR A 494 13.16 14.32 -17.56
N LYS A 495 13.49 15.57 -17.87
CA LYS A 495 14.63 16.25 -17.27
C LYS A 495 14.14 17.09 -16.08
N ASN A 496 14.79 16.94 -14.94
CA ASN A 496 14.57 17.83 -13.79
C ASN A 496 15.34 19.15 -13.94
N GLY A 497 15.17 20.05 -12.96
CA GLY A 497 15.87 21.34 -12.95
C GLY A 497 17.41 21.26 -12.98
N SER A 498 17.98 20.08 -12.63
CA SER A 498 19.42 19.79 -12.69
C SER A 498 19.82 19.08 -13.98
N ASN A 499 18.96 19.05 -15.00
CA ASN A 499 19.17 18.38 -16.30
C ASN A 499 19.36 16.84 -16.22
N GLN A 500 19.04 16.20 -15.09
CA GLN A 500 19.10 14.76 -14.89
C GLN A 500 17.87 14.08 -15.51
N LYS A 501 18.07 12.92 -16.11
CA LYS A 501 17.00 12.10 -16.69
C LYS A 501 16.32 11.29 -15.59
N ILE A 502 15.11 11.67 -15.24
CA ILE A 502 14.34 11.10 -14.11
C ILE A 502 12.98 10.57 -14.55
N LEU A 503 12.39 9.73 -13.70
CA LEU A 503 10.98 9.36 -13.72
C LEU A 503 10.36 9.65 -12.35
N ASN A 504 9.12 10.12 -12.33
CA ASN A 504 8.36 10.29 -11.09
C ASN A 504 7.54 9.04 -10.80
N ILE A 505 8.08 8.17 -9.92
CA ILE A 505 7.48 6.86 -9.62
C ILE A 505 6.07 6.98 -9.00
N LYS A 506 5.79 8.04 -8.22
CA LYS A 506 4.47 8.28 -7.64
C LYS A 506 3.45 8.60 -8.73
N GLN A 507 3.74 9.59 -9.57
CA GLN A 507 2.76 10.09 -10.55
C GLN A 507 2.61 9.16 -11.76
N GLN A 508 3.74 8.60 -12.26
CA GLN A 508 3.78 7.84 -13.50
C GLN A 508 3.59 6.33 -13.32
N ALA A 509 3.44 5.85 -12.07
CA ALA A 509 3.24 4.43 -11.82
C ALA A 509 2.28 4.16 -10.64
N ILE A 510 2.64 4.52 -9.41
CA ILE A 510 1.88 4.15 -8.21
C ILE A 510 0.45 4.70 -8.28
N ASN A 511 0.29 5.99 -8.60
CA ASN A 511 -1.03 6.61 -8.70
C ASN A 511 -1.92 5.95 -9.75
N LEU A 512 -1.36 5.42 -10.84
CA LEU A 512 -2.14 4.76 -11.90
C LEU A 512 -2.78 3.46 -11.39
N ILE A 513 -2.08 2.69 -10.55
CA ILE A 513 -2.65 1.50 -9.89
C ILE A 513 -3.74 1.92 -8.89
N VAL A 514 -3.49 2.96 -8.08
CA VAL A 514 -4.45 3.51 -7.12
C VAL A 514 -5.75 3.93 -7.81
N GLU A 515 -5.65 4.63 -8.93
CA GLU A 515 -6.80 5.10 -9.71
C GLU A 515 -7.59 3.96 -10.33
N LEU A 516 -6.92 2.95 -10.90
CA LEU A 516 -7.57 1.73 -11.40
C LEU A 516 -8.32 0.99 -10.29
N ALA A 517 -7.65 0.73 -9.15
CA ALA A 517 -8.24 0.04 -8.01
C ALA A 517 -9.47 0.81 -7.47
N ARG A 518 -9.38 2.15 -7.41
CA ARG A 518 -10.48 3.02 -6.99
C ARG A 518 -11.69 2.86 -7.91
N VAL A 519 -11.51 2.96 -9.23
CA VAL A 519 -12.62 2.86 -10.18
C VAL A 519 -13.24 1.46 -10.17
N TYR A 520 -12.43 0.40 -10.05
CA TYR A 520 -12.96 -0.95 -9.93
C TYR A 520 -13.82 -1.14 -8.68
N ALA A 521 -13.41 -0.65 -7.51
CA ALA A 521 -14.21 -0.70 -6.28
C ALA A 521 -15.48 0.14 -6.39
N LEU A 522 -15.37 1.38 -6.90
CA LEU A 522 -16.53 2.26 -7.11
C LEU A 522 -17.55 1.66 -8.08
N SER A 523 -17.13 0.88 -9.07
CA SER A 523 -18.03 0.24 -10.04
C SER A 523 -18.98 -0.78 -9.40
N VAL A 524 -18.63 -1.28 -8.22
CA VAL A 524 -19.48 -2.17 -7.40
C VAL A 524 -20.07 -1.46 -6.17
N GLY A 525 -19.96 -0.13 -6.11
CA GLY A 525 -20.53 0.68 -5.04
C GLY A 525 -19.73 0.68 -3.74
N ASP A 526 -18.48 0.22 -3.77
CA ASP A 526 -17.63 0.18 -2.58
C ASP A 526 -16.78 1.44 -2.42
N LEU A 527 -16.77 2.01 -1.21
CA LEU A 527 -16.05 3.24 -0.85
C LEU A 527 -14.81 2.98 0.04
N THR A 528 -14.36 1.74 0.14
CA THR A 528 -13.09 1.39 0.81
C THR A 528 -11.95 2.23 0.24
N THR A 529 -11.05 2.71 1.08
CA THR A 529 -9.95 3.59 0.65
C THR A 529 -8.65 2.84 0.35
N ASP A 530 -8.36 1.78 1.08
CA ASP A 530 -7.15 0.96 0.94
C ASP A 530 -7.06 0.32 -0.46
N THR A 531 -5.94 0.49 -1.15
CA THR A 531 -5.79 0.07 -2.55
C THR A 531 -5.81 -1.45 -2.71
N GLU A 532 -5.18 -2.19 -1.80
CA GLU A 532 -5.17 -3.66 -1.84
C GLU A 532 -6.57 -4.23 -1.57
N LYS A 533 -7.27 -3.70 -0.55
CA LYS A 533 -8.66 -4.08 -0.26
C LYS A 533 -9.60 -3.77 -1.43
N ARG A 534 -9.40 -2.66 -2.13
CA ARG A 534 -10.13 -2.32 -3.37
C ARG A 534 -9.93 -3.37 -4.46
N LEU A 535 -8.69 -3.82 -4.69
CA LEU A 535 -8.40 -4.88 -5.66
C LEU A 535 -9.01 -6.21 -5.24
N GLU A 536 -8.99 -6.55 -3.95
CA GLU A 536 -9.63 -7.74 -3.40
C GLU A 536 -11.15 -7.72 -3.61
N ILE A 537 -11.82 -6.60 -3.26
CA ILE A 537 -13.26 -6.41 -3.46
C ILE A 537 -13.64 -6.50 -4.94
N ALA A 538 -12.85 -5.87 -5.82
CA ALA A 538 -13.06 -5.94 -7.25
C ALA A 538 -12.96 -7.37 -7.79
N TYR A 539 -12.04 -8.19 -7.28
CA TYR A 539 -11.93 -9.61 -7.59
C TYR A 539 -13.15 -10.39 -7.06
N GLN A 540 -13.48 -10.25 -5.79
CA GLN A 540 -14.61 -10.95 -5.17
C GLN A 540 -15.96 -10.64 -5.85
N ARG A 541 -16.12 -9.44 -6.38
CA ARG A 541 -17.30 -8.99 -7.12
C ARG A 541 -17.23 -9.27 -8.64
N GLY A 542 -16.20 -9.98 -9.11
CA GLY A 542 -16.05 -10.38 -10.52
C GLY A 542 -15.73 -9.22 -11.49
N VAL A 543 -15.26 -8.08 -10.97
CA VAL A 543 -14.83 -6.94 -11.83
C VAL A 543 -13.51 -7.25 -12.51
N ILE A 544 -12.58 -7.88 -11.79
CA ILE A 544 -11.29 -8.29 -12.31
C ILE A 544 -11.03 -9.77 -12.00
N SER A 545 -10.12 -10.40 -12.75
CA SER A 545 -9.70 -11.78 -12.49
C SER A 545 -8.77 -11.86 -11.28
N LYS A 546 -8.57 -13.07 -10.74
CA LYS A 546 -7.57 -13.34 -9.70
C LYS A 546 -6.17 -12.92 -10.18
N THR A 547 -5.81 -13.26 -11.40
CA THR A 547 -4.52 -12.88 -12.01
C THR A 547 -4.36 -11.35 -12.05
N SER A 548 -5.41 -10.62 -12.47
CA SER A 548 -5.37 -9.15 -12.53
C SER A 548 -5.12 -8.53 -11.15
N LYS A 549 -5.81 -9.05 -10.12
CA LYS A 549 -5.60 -8.62 -8.73
C LYS A 549 -4.15 -8.84 -8.29
N GLU A 550 -3.64 -10.05 -8.51
CA GLU A 550 -2.29 -10.43 -8.09
C GLU A 550 -1.22 -9.61 -8.81
N GLU A 551 -1.32 -9.43 -10.12
CA GLU A 551 -0.37 -8.63 -10.90
C GLU A 551 -0.33 -7.15 -10.47
N LEU A 552 -1.50 -6.52 -10.30
CA LEU A 552 -1.57 -5.12 -9.85
C LEU A 552 -1.04 -4.96 -8.43
N ASN A 553 -1.35 -5.90 -7.54
CA ASN A 553 -0.87 -5.84 -6.15
C ASN A 553 0.65 -6.03 -6.08
N GLN A 554 1.21 -7.01 -6.79
CA GLN A 554 2.65 -7.22 -6.83
C GLN A 554 3.41 -6.05 -7.47
N ALA A 555 2.86 -5.45 -8.53
CA ALA A 555 3.41 -4.24 -9.11
C ALA A 555 3.41 -3.08 -8.09
N LEU A 556 2.32 -2.90 -7.34
CA LEU A 556 2.20 -1.86 -6.30
C LEU A 556 3.25 -2.06 -5.19
N ILE A 557 3.39 -3.29 -4.69
CA ILE A 557 4.39 -3.64 -3.66
C ILE A 557 5.80 -3.34 -4.16
N PHE A 558 6.14 -3.77 -5.38
CA PHE A 558 7.46 -3.55 -5.96
C PHE A 558 7.75 -2.05 -6.13
N LEU A 559 6.84 -1.28 -6.71
CA LEU A 559 6.99 0.15 -6.92
C LEU A 559 7.16 0.92 -5.59
N ASN A 560 6.37 0.58 -4.58
CA ASN A 560 6.51 1.16 -3.25
C ASN A 560 7.85 0.81 -2.60
N ASN A 561 8.33 -0.42 -2.79
CA ASN A 561 9.65 -0.83 -2.29
C ASN A 561 10.78 0.00 -2.92
N VAL A 562 10.77 0.14 -4.24
CA VAL A 562 11.74 1.00 -4.96
C VAL A 562 11.69 2.43 -4.43
N ARG A 563 10.48 2.99 -4.24
CA ARG A 563 10.30 4.34 -3.68
C ARG A 563 10.87 4.48 -2.27
N LEU A 564 10.53 3.57 -1.37
CA LEU A 564 10.97 3.64 0.03
C LEU A 564 12.49 3.44 0.17
N ARG A 565 13.09 2.58 -0.64
CA ARG A 565 14.56 2.42 -0.72
C ARG A 565 15.25 3.67 -1.23
N HIS A 566 14.68 4.32 -2.24
CA HIS A 566 15.19 5.62 -2.73
C HIS A 566 15.15 6.69 -1.63
N GLN A 567 14.06 6.75 -0.85
CA GLN A 567 13.94 7.65 0.28
C GLN A 567 14.91 7.32 1.42
N GLN A 568 15.13 6.04 1.71
CA GLN A 568 16.15 5.58 2.66
C GLN A 568 17.54 6.06 2.23
N TYR A 569 17.90 5.87 0.96
CA TYR A 569 19.18 6.32 0.43
C TYR A 569 19.35 7.84 0.55
N ALA A 570 18.31 8.61 0.22
CA ALA A 570 18.33 10.06 0.34
C ALA A 570 18.56 10.51 1.78
N LEU A 571 17.85 9.91 2.75
CA LEU A 571 18.01 10.19 4.19
C LEU A 571 19.43 9.89 4.68
N GLN A 572 19.98 8.73 4.34
CA GLN A 572 21.32 8.31 4.76
C GLN A 572 22.41 9.21 4.19
N ASN A 573 22.21 9.76 3.00
CA ASN A 573 23.16 10.64 2.31
C ASN A 573 22.80 12.13 2.45
N LYS A 574 21.86 12.49 3.32
CA LYS A 574 21.43 13.89 3.57
C LYS A 574 21.00 14.62 2.28
N LYS A 575 20.38 13.90 1.35
CA LYS A 575 19.83 14.42 0.09
C LYS A 575 18.35 14.76 0.26
N THR A 576 17.84 15.63 -0.63
CA THR A 576 16.40 15.93 -0.70
C THR A 576 15.60 14.67 -1.01
N ILE A 577 14.55 14.43 -0.24
CA ILE A 577 13.68 13.27 -0.40
C ILE A 577 12.63 13.60 -1.45
N THR A 578 12.65 12.89 -2.57
CA THR A 578 11.71 13.08 -3.70
C THR A 578 11.10 11.75 -4.15
N ASN A 579 10.14 11.81 -5.07
CA ASN A 579 9.62 10.67 -5.82
C ASN A 579 10.27 10.54 -7.21
N GLU A 580 11.29 11.34 -7.48
CA GLU A 580 12.04 11.36 -8.72
C GLU A 580 13.20 10.37 -8.64
N ILE A 581 13.18 9.37 -9.49
CA ILE A 581 14.18 8.30 -9.54
C ILE A 581 14.96 8.44 -10.84
N GLU A 582 16.25 8.40 -10.72
CA GLU A 582 17.16 8.28 -11.86
C GLU A 582 17.36 6.79 -12.17
N PRO A 583 16.88 6.26 -13.32
CA PRO A 583 16.98 4.82 -13.60
C PRO A 583 18.39 4.28 -13.66
N SER A 584 19.39 5.13 -13.97
CA SER A 584 20.80 4.76 -13.93
C SER A 584 21.31 4.41 -12.53
N SER A 585 20.65 4.92 -11.47
CA SER A 585 20.98 4.60 -10.08
C SER A 585 20.41 3.24 -9.61
N LEU A 586 19.51 2.65 -10.38
CA LEU A 586 18.92 1.36 -10.10
C LEU A 586 19.79 0.22 -10.65
N THR A 587 19.78 -0.92 -9.99
CA THR A 587 20.40 -2.15 -10.52
C THR A 587 19.72 -2.57 -11.82
N LEU A 588 20.38 -3.38 -12.64
CA LEU A 588 19.80 -3.92 -13.87
C LEU A 588 18.52 -4.72 -13.57
N PHE A 589 18.53 -5.50 -12.49
CA PHE A 589 17.39 -6.24 -11.98
C PHE A 589 16.20 -5.32 -11.68
N GLU A 590 16.41 -4.26 -10.90
CA GLU A 590 15.35 -3.29 -10.58
C GLU A 590 14.80 -2.58 -11.82
N ARG A 591 15.67 -2.22 -12.77
CA ARG A 591 15.25 -1.60 -14.04
C ARG A 591 14.33 -2.51 -14.86
N ASN A 592 14.65 -3.80 -14.95
CA ASN A 592 13.85 -4.76 -15.70
C ASN A 592 12.49 -4.99 -15.03
N HIS A 593 12.46 -5.17 -13.72
CA HIS A 593 11.20 -5.31 -12.97
C HIS A 593 10.36 -4.03 -12.98
N LEU A 594 10.99 -2.86 -13.03
CA LEU A 594 10.29 -1.59 -13.21
C LEU A 594 9.58 -1.53 -14.57
N LYS A 595 10.25 -2.01 -15.64
CA LYS A 595 9.63 -2.15 -16.96
C LYS A 595 8.44 -3.13 -16.93
N ASP A 596 8.56 -4.25 -16.20
CA ASP A 596 7.46 -5.23 -16.06
C ASP A 596 6.26 -4.61 -15.32
N ALA A 597 6.49 -3.89 -14.22
CA ALA A 597 5.44 -3.17 -13.52
C ALA A 597 4.73 -2.14 -14.44
N PHE A 598 5.48 -1.41 -15.25
CA PHE A 598 4.90 -0.46 -16.21
C PHE A 598 4.07 -1.14 -17.30
N ARG A 599 4.49 -2.33 -17.77
CA ARG A 599 3.70 -3.14 -18.74
C ARG A 599 2.38 -3.60 -18.14
N ILE A 600 2.42 -4.07 -16.89
CA ILE A 600 1.22 -4.46 -16.14
C ILE A 600 0.25 -3.26 -16.08
N ILE A 601 0.74 -2.10 -15.66
CA ILE A 601 -0.09 -0.90 -15.56
C ILE A 601 -0.71 -0.54 -16.92
N ALA A 602 0.09 -0.45 -17.98
CA ALA A 602 -0.38 -0.09 -19.33
C ALA A 602 -1.47 -1.05 -19.82
N ARG A 603 -1.28 -2.36 -19.65
CA ARG A 603 -2.26 -3.38 -20.03
C ARG A 603 -3.60 -3.19 -19.29
N TYR A 604 -3.58 -2.92 -17.99
CA TYR A 604 -4.81 -2.72 -17.23
C TYR A 604 -5.44 -1.34 -17.45
N GLN A 605 -4.68 -0.33 -17.82
CA GLN A 605 -5.23 0.94 -18.31
C GLN A 605 -6.01 0.75 -19.62
N GLU A 606 -5.45 0.00 -20.59
CA GLU A 606 -6.14 -0.32 -21.84
C GLU A 606 -7.42 -1.15 -21.60
N ALA A 607 -7.34 -2.17 -20.74
CA ALA A 607 -8.50 -2.97 -20.36
C ALA A 607 -9.60 -2.14 -19.69
N ALA A 608 -9.23 -1.21 -18.80
CA ALA A 608 -10.17 -0.30 -18.15
C ALA A 608 -10.78 0.69 -19.15
N GLN A 609 -10.01 1.20 -20.11
CA GLN A 609 -10.51 2.07 -21.18
C GLN A 609 -11.65 1.42 -21.97
N LEU A 610 -11.46 0.14 -22.33
CA LEU A 610 -12.47 -0.63 -23.06
C LEU A 610 -13.70 -0.92 -22.18
N ARG A 611 -13.47 -1.38 -20.94
CA ARG A 611 -14.53 -1.76 -20.02
C ARG A 611 -15.47 -0.58 -19.67
N PHE A 612 -14.94 0.61 -19.46
CA PHE A 612 -15.70 1.79 -19.03
C PHE A 612 -16.04 2.75 -20.18
N ASN A 613 -15.78 2.37 -21.43
CA ASN A 613 -16.08 3.18 -22.63
C ASN A 613 -15.53 4.62 -22.54
N SER A 614 -14.31 4.78 -22.01
CA SER A 614 -13.74 6.10 -21.71
C SER A 614 -13.02 6.76 -22.89
N LYS A 615 -12.95 6.10 -24.06
CA LYS A 615 -12.23 6.58 -25.24
C LYS A 615 -12.80 7.90 -25.75
N GLY A 616 -11.98 8.95 -25.77
CA GLY A 616 -12.34 10.25 -26.35
C GLY A 616 -13.07 11.22 -25.42
N LEU A 617 -13.32 10.88 -24.14
CA LEU A 617 -14.07 11.74 -23.21
C LEU A 617 -13.31 13.00 -22.74
N LEU A 618 -11.98 12.96 -22.70
CA LEU A 618 -11.12 14.08 -22.25
C LEU A 618 -10.02 14.33 -23.32
N ARG A 619 -10.42 14.64 -24.54
CA ARG A 619 -9.52 15.10 -25.61
C ARG A 619 -9.25 16.59 -25.51
#